data_c48f6dfb55759da1e3ac7b8b1f0e5e61
#
_entry.id   c48f6dfb55759da1e3ac7b8b1f0e5e61
#
_cell.length_a   1.000
_cell.length_b   1.000
_cell.length_c   1.000
_cell.angle_alpha   90.00
_cell.angle_beta   90.00
_cell.angle_gamma   90.00
#
_symmetry.space_group_name_H-M   'P 1'
#
loop_
_entity.id
_entity.type
_entity.pdbx_description
1 polymer ?
#
loop_
_entity_poly.entity_id
_entity_poly.type
_entity_poly.pdbx_seq_one_letter_code
_entity_poly.pdbx_strand_id
1 'polypeptide(L)'
;MTQKIDYFFGLGSPWAYVGLDAFTALATAHLADIVPHVIPVIEENGGIYSRNRPPLRRAYWFTDLKRWANRRGVTLEFAGREALSDIAPAGDLVVAAWLRGDDWLALARAFHQAFWGRAEDIGAADVRARITTEAGLDSVSLEAFAKGPEVAARKAESLEIARKAGVFGLPSYIVVGELFWGQDSLPFLDSHLKGEKLIA
;
A
#
# COMPACT_ATOMS: atom_id res chain seq x y z
N MET A 1 16.39 15.91 -13.00
CA MET A 1 14.96 15.86 -12.59
C MET A 1 14.81 14.72 -11.63
N THR A 2 14.11 14.90 -10.52
CA THR A 2 13.80 13.84 -9.56
C THR A 2 12.94 12.79 -10.25
N GLN A 3 13.29 11.50 -10.13
CA GLN A 3 12.46 10.42 -10.68
C GLN A 3 11.19 10.28 -9.84
N LYS A 4 10.07 9.98 -10.49
CA LYS A 4 8.77 9.82 -9.85
C LYS A 4 8.36 8.37 -9.89
N ILE A 5 7.95 7.83 -8.75
CA ILE A 5 7.42 6.47 -8.63
C ILE A 5 5.94 6.55 -8.26
N ASP A 6 5.06 6.16 -9.16
CA ASP A 6 3.66 5.96 -8.82
C ASP A 6 3.53 4.64 -8.04
N TYR A 7 3.13 4.72 -6.76
CA TYR A 7 3.03 3.60 -5.84
C TYR A 7 1.58 3.22 -5.59
N PHE A 8 1.16 2.10 -6.17
CA PHE A 8 -0.19 1.55 -6.02
C PHE A 8 -0.22 0.52 -4.90
N PHE A 9 -1.03 0.77 -3.89
CA PHE A 9 -1.15 -0.11 -2.72
C PHE A 9 -2.53 0.00 -2.06
N GLY A 10 -2.79 -0.93 -1.16
CA GLY A 10 -3.96 -0.89 -0.28
C GLY A 10 -3.57 -1.41 1.09
N LEU A 11 -4.14 -0.86 2.16
CA LEU A 11 -3.87 -1.28 3.54
C LEU A 11 -4.22 -2.74 3.79
N GLY A 12 -5.15 -3.30 3.00
CA GLY A 12 -5.51 -4.72 3.01
C GLY A 12 -4.53 -5.64 2.28
N SER A 13 -3.44 -5.12 1.67
CA SER A 13 -2.42 -5.94 1.02
C SER A 13 -1.28 -6.27 1.99
N PRO A 14 -1.11 -7.53 2.43
CA PRO A 14 0.02 -7.91 3.27
C PRO A 14 1.36 -7.80 2.52
N TRP A 15 1.34 -7.93 1.19
CA TRP A 15 2.53 -7.74 0.37
C TRP A 15 2.99 -6.28 0.33
N ALA A 16 2.03 -5.32 0.35
CA ALA A 16 2.35 -3.91 0.49
C ALA A 16 2.98 -3.62 1.86
N TYR A 17 2.44 -4.19 2.93
CA TYR A 17 3.02 -4.08 4.27
C TYR A 17 4.44 -4.66 4.34
N VAL A 18 4.62 -5.90 3.90
CA VAL A 18 5.92 -6.60 3.94
C VAL A 18 6.99 -5.90 3.13
N GLY A 19 6.62 -5.27 2.02
CA GLY A 19 7.54 -4.57 1.13
C GLY A 19 7.78 -3.09 1.45
N LEU A 20 6.99 -2.47 2.33
CA LEU A 20 6.96 -1.02 2.49
C LEU A 20 8.32 -0.42 2.84
N ASP A 21 9.00 -0.94 3.85
CA ASP A 21 10.27 -0.39 4.30
C ASP A 21 11.40 -0.59 3.28
N ALA A 22 11.41 -1.74 2.59
CA ALA A 22 12.37 -1.98 1.52
C ALA A 22 12.12 -1.05 0.31
N PHE A 23 10.86 -0.83 -0.04
CA PHE A 23 10.49 0.11 -1.10
C PHE A 23 10.88 1.56 -0.74
N THR A 24 10.54 2.00 0.47
CA THR A 24 10.86 3.37 0.88
C THR A 24 12.36 3.62 0.98
N ALA A 25 13.12 2.64 1.47
CA ALA A 25 14.58 2.71 1.47
C ALA A 25 15.16 2.81 0.05
N LEU A 26 14.61 2.04 -0.90
CA LEU A 26 14.99 2.11 -2.30
C LEU A 26 14.68 3.48 -2.90
N ALA A 27 13.47 3.99 -2.73
CA ALA A 27 13.08 5.31 -3.23
C ALA A 27 13.98 6.43 -2.67
N THR A 28 14.30 6.37 -1.37
CA THR A 28 15.23 7.31 -0.72
C THR A 28 16.64 7.23 -1.31
N ALA A 29 17.17 6.02 -1.54
CA ALA A 29 18.50 5.82 -2.13
C ALA A 29 18.64 6.42 -3.52
N HIS A 30 17.54 6.44 -4.29
CA HIS A 30 17.47 7.04 -5.63
C HIS A 30 16.98 8.50 -5.63
N LEU A 31 16.73 9.10 -4.46
CA LEU A 31 16.13 10.44 -4.35
C LEU A 31 14.83 10.57 -5.18
N ALA A 32 14.06 9.49 -5.24
CA ALA A 32 12.83 9.43 -6.02
C ALA A 32 11.62 9.92 -5.22
N ASP A 33 10.73 10.67 -5.86
CA ASP A 33 9.47 11.11 -5.29
C ASP A 33 8.43 10.00 -5.36
N ILE A 34 7.80 9.66 -4.23
CA ILE A 34 6.73 8.66 -4.18
C ILE A 34 5.38 9.37 -4.31
N VAL A 35 4.58 8.96 -5.29
CA VAL A 35 3.19 9.38 -5.44
C VAL A 35 2.27 8.23 -5.03
N PRO A 36 1.57 8.35 -3.90
CA PRO A 36 0.71 7.27 -3.41
C PRO A 36 -0.62 7.19 -4.18
N HIS A 37 -1.01 5.97 -4.50
CA HIS A 37 -2.31 5.60 -5.05
C HIS A 37 -2.91 4.50 -4.18
N VAL A 38 -3.80 4.87 -3.26
CA VAL A 38 -4.49 3.90 -2.41
C VAL A 38 -5.70 3.35 -3.15
N ILE A 39 -5.61 2.09 -3.59
CA ILE A 39 -6.62 1.44 -4.43
C ILE A 39 -6.94 0.02 -3.96
N PRO A 40 -8.11 -0.54 -4.32
CA PRO A 40 -8.38 -1.97 -4.19
C PRO A 40 -7.63 -2.79 -5.26
N VAL A 41 -7.70 -4.11 -5.15
CA VAL A 41 -7.31 -5.02 -6.24
C VAL A 41 -8.25 -4.79 -7.43
N ILE A 42 -7.71 -4.69 -8.64
CA ILE A 42 -8.47 -4.42 -9.86
C ILE A 42 -8.77 -5.76 -10.55
N GLU A 43 -9.98 -6.28 -10.32
CA GLU A 43 -10.40 -7.58 -10.87
C GLU A 43 -10.58 -7.51 -12.39
N GLU A 44 -10.97 -6.37 -12.94
CA GLU A 44 -11.10 -6.13 -14.39
C GLU A 44 -9.76 -6.30 -15.13
N ASN A 45 -8.64 -6.02 -14.46
CA ASN A 45 -7.29 -6.23 -14.98
C ASN A 45 -6.73 -7.62 -14.65
N GLY A 46 -7.54 -8.55 -14.15
CA GLY A 46 -7.12 -9.90 -13.77
C GLY A 46 -6.61 -10.05 -12.33
N GLY A 47 -6.82 -9.04 -11.49
CA GLY A 47 -6.47 -9.09 -10.07
C GLY A 47 -7.29 -10.13 -9.30
N ILE A 48 -6.67 -10.81 -8.34
CA ILE A 48 -7.33 -11.86 -7.56
C ILE A 48 -7.10 -11.61 -6.07
N TYR A 49 -8.17 -11.44 -5.32
CA TYR A 49 -8.11 -11.43 -3.86
C TYR A 49 -7.64 -12.78 -3.31
N SER A 50 -6.87 -12.75 -2.23
CA SER A 50 -6.33 -13.98 -1.61
C SER A 50 -7.42 -14.99 -1.23
N ARG A 51 -8.60 -14.52 -0.79
CA ARG A 51 -9.75 -15.35 -0.44
C ARG A 51 -10.34 -16.12 -1.63
N ASN A 52 -10.17 -15.61 -2.86
CA ASN A 52 -10.70 -16.18 -4.09
C ASN A 52 -9.69 -17.12 -4.78
N ARG A 53 -8.51 -17.33 -4.19
CA ARG A 53 -7.50 -18.23 -4.74
C ARG A 53 -7.88 -19.71 -4.53
N PRO A 54 -7.59 -20.60 -5.49
CA PRO A 54 -7.72 -22.04 -5.27
C PRO A 54 -6.96 -22.50 -4.03
N PRO A 55 -7.45 -23.52 -3.28
CA PRO A 55 -6.93 -23.87 -1.95
C PRO A 55 -5.41 -24.09 -1.90
N LEU A 56 -4.82 -24.84 -2.83
CA LEU A 56 -3.38 -25.07 -2.86
C LEU A 56 -2.57 -23.80 -3.14
N ARG A 57 -3.05 -22.94 -4.05
CA ARG A 57 -2.41 -21.63 -4.30
C ARG A 57 -2.53 -20.70 -3.09
N ARG A 58 -3.65 -20.76 -2.37
CA ARG A 58 -3.84 -19.98 -1.14
C ARG A 58 -2.92 -20.48 -0.01
N ALA A 59 -2.77 -21.78 0.16
CA ALA A 59 -1.86 -22.36 1.14
C ALA A 59 -0.40 -21.94 0.85
N TYR A 60 0.04 -22.05 -0.39
CA TYR A 60 1.38 -21.59 -0.80
C TYR A 60 1.56 -20.09 -0.57
N TRP A 61 0.55 -19.28 -0.91
CA TRP A 61 0.57 -17.82 -0.69
C TRP A 61 0.84 -17.47 0.78
N PHE A 62 0.21 -18.16 1.74
CA PHE A 62 0.48 -17.97 3.16
C PHE A 62 1.93 -18.37 3.54
N THR A 63 2.41 -19.47 2.99
CA THR A 63 3.78 -19.94 3.24
C THR A 63 4.80 -18.93 2.72
N ASP A 64 4.60 -18.44 1.52
CA ASP A 64 5.49 -17.49 0.87
C ASP A 64 5.47 -16.12 1.57
N LEU A 65 4.29 -15.65 1.96
CA LEU A 65 4.12 -14.42 2.73
C LEU A 65 4.90 -14.47 4.06
N LYS A 66 4.84 -15.60 4.79
CA LYS A 66 5.60 -15.80 6.03
C LYS A 66 7.12 -15.79 5.79
N ARG A 67 7.59 -16.39 4.69
CA ARG A 67 9.01 -16.37 4.31
C ARG A 67 9.50 -14.95 4.06
N TRP A 68 8.73 -14.19 3.30
CA TRP A 68 9.06 -12.80 3.00
C TRP A 68 8.99 -11.90 4.23
N ALA A 69 7.98 -12.07 5.09
CA ALA A 69 7.88 -11.34 6.35
C ALA A 69 9.12 -11.59 7.23
N ASN A 70 9.53 -12.86 7.38
CA ASN A 70 10.75 -13.21 8.10
C ASN A 70 12.00 -12.58 7.46
N ARG A 71 12.12 -12.64 6.13
CA ARG A 71 13.25 -12.03 5.40
C ARG A 71 13.31 -10.51 5.55
N ARG A 72 12.15 -9.84 5.66
CA ARG A 72 12.01 -8.39 5.83
C ARG A 72 12.02 -7.94 7.30
N GLY A 73 12.01 -8.87 8.25
CA GLY A 73 11.99 -8.56 9.69
C GLY A 73 10.66 -7.97 10.16
N VAL A 74 9.53 -8.27 9.48
CA VAL A 74 8.21 -7.77 9.87
C VAL A 74 7.36 -8.88 10.48
N THR A 75 6.54 -8.53 11.47
CA THR A 75 5.60 -9.43 12.11
C THR A 75 4.29 -9.46 11.33
N LEU A 76 3.70 -10.67 11.17
CA LEU A 76 2.36 -10.87 10.63
C LEU A 76 1.51 -11.59 11.66
N GLU A 77 0.41 -10.95 12.06
CA GLU A 77 -0.59 -11.57 12.94
C GLU A 77 -1.85 -11.91 12.13
N PHE A 78 -2.25 -13.17 12.16
CA PHE A 78 -3.42 -13.67 11.42
C PHE A 78 -4.60 -14.01 12.32
N ALA A 79 -4.37 -14.23 13.62
CA ALA A 79 -5.44 -14.49 14.58
C ALA A 79 -6.25 -13.21 14.86
N GLY A 80 -7.52 -13.37 15.22
CA GLY A 80 -8.36 -12.26 15.65
C GLY A 80 -8.85 -11.35 14.51
N ARG A 81 -8.79 -11.83 13.26
CA ARG A 81 -9.15 -11.04 12.06
C ARG A 81 -10.54 -11.34 11.50
N GLU A 82 -11.33 -12.15 12.19
CA GLU A 82 -12.59 -12.68 11.69
C GLU A 82 -13.72 -11.63 11.63
N ALA A 83 -13.63 -10.59 12.46
CA ALA A 83 -14.66 -9.56 12.63
C ALA A 83 -14.13 -8.13 12.41
N LEU A 84 -13.11 -7.95 11.55
CA LEU A 84 -12.60 -6.61 11.27
C LEU A 84 -13.57 -5.81 10.41
N SER A 85 -13.68 -4.53 10.72
CA SER A 85 -14.52 -3.56 10.01
C SER A 85 -13.95 -3.22 8.62
N ASP A 86 -14.73 -2.50 7.82
CA ASP A 86 -14.25 -1.97 6.54
C ASP A 86 -13.07 -1.00 6.75
N ILE A 87 -11.95 -1.30 6.09
CA ILE A 87 -10.72 -0.53 6.21
C ILE A 87 -10.62 0.63 5.21
N ALA A 88 -11.61 0.81 4.33
CA ALA A 88 -11.58 1.89 3.34
C ALA A 88 -11.39 3.27 3.99
N PRO A 89 -12.04 3.61 5.12
CA PRO A 89 -11.82 4.89 5.79
C PRO A 89 -10.37 5.14 6.24
N ALA A 90 -9.63 4.09 6.63
CA ALA A 90 -8.21 4.24 6.95
C ALA A 90 -7.37 4.58 5.71
N GLY A 91 -7.72 3.99 4.56
CA GLY A 91 -7.12 4.35 3.26
C GLY A 91 -7.42 5.79 2.87
N ASP A 92 -8.62 6.29 3.16
CA ASP A 92 -9.03 7.67 2.90
C ASP A 92 -8.21 8.67 3.72
N LEU A 93 -7.87 8.33 4.97
CA LEU A 93 -6.97 9.14 5.80
C LEU A 93 -5.55 9.23 5.21
N VAL A 94 -5.03 8.16 4.64
CA VAL A 94 -3.72 8.18 3.97
C VAL A 94 -3.74 9.09 2.74
N VAL A 95 -4.80 9.05 1.93
CA VAL A 95 -4.98 9.96 0.78
C VAL A 95 -5.13 11.40 1.26
N ALA A 96 -5.91 11.63 2.32
CA ALA A 96 -6.10 12.94 2.93
C ALA A 96 -4.77 13.54 3.42
N ALA A 97 -3.97 12.75 4.13
CA ALA A 97 -2.66 13.17 4.62
C ALA A 97 -1.74 13.58 3.45
N TRP A 98 -1.71 12.79 2.37
CA TRP A 98 -0.92 13.14 1.19
C TRP A 98 -1.38 14.45 0.53
N LEU A 99 -2.69 14.65 0.35
CA LEU A 99 -3.25 15.87 -0.25
C LEU A 99 -2.96 17.12 0.58
N ARG A 100 -2.89 16.98 1.89
CA ARG A 100 -2.57 18.08 2.82
C ARG A 100 -1.08 18.36 2.94
N GLY A 101 -0.20 17.48 2.40
CA GLY A 101 1.25 17.56 2.59
C GLY A 101 1.72 17.07 3.97
N ASP A 102 0.86 16.34 4.70
CA ASP A 102 1.20 15.67 5.95
C ASP A 102 2.06 14.40 5.67
N ASP A 103 2.67 13.81 6.69
CA ASP A 103 3.45 12.57 6.55
C ASP A 103 2.53 11.34 6.36
N TRP A 104 1.99 11.22 5.15
CA TRP A 104 1.15 10.11 4.73
C TRP A 104 1.86 8.75 4.83
N LEU A 105 3.19 8.74 4.64
CA LEU A 105 3.97 7.51 4.66
C LEU A 105 4.09 6.95 6.08
N ALA A 106 4.35 7.82 7.07
CA ALA A 106 4.32 7.43 8.48
C ALA A 106 2.93 6.92 8.88
N LEU A 107 1.87 7.59 8.43
CA LEU A 107 0.49 7.16 8.71
C LEU A 107 0.18 5.79 8.05
N ALA A 108 0.55 5.61 6.78
CA ALA A 108 0.36 4.33 6.08
C ALA A 108 1.12 3.19 6.77
N ARG A 109 2.35 3.45 7.21
CA ARG A 109 3.16 2.49 7.98
C ARG A 109 2.48 2.14 9.30
N ALA A 110 1.98 3.12 10.04
CA ALA A 110 1.29 2.90 11.31
C ALA A 110 0.01 2.05 11.14
N PHE A 111 -0.80 2.34 10.10
CA PHE A 111 -1.97 1.53 9.79
C PHE A 111 -1.60 0.11 9.35
N HIS A 112 -0.58 -0.06 8.52
CA HIS A 112 -0.12 -1.39 8.12
C HIS A 112 0.37 -2.22 9.32
N GLN A 113 1.14 -1.62 10.22
CA GLN A 113 1.62 -2.29 11.43
C GLN A 113 0.48 -2.64 12.38
N ALA A 114 -0.50 -1.75 12.57
CA ALA A 114 -1.69 -2.03 13.36
C ALA A 114 -2.49 -3.18 12.75
N PHE A 115 -2.80 -3.09 11.47
CA PHE A 115 -3.64 -4.06 10.79
C PHE A 115 -2.98 -5.43 10.61
N TRP A 116 -1.75 -5.47 10.09
CA TRP A 116 -1.07 -6.75 9.78
C TRP A 116 -0.17 -7.24 10.90
N GLY A 117 0.45 -6.35 11.65
CA GLY A 117 1.39 -6.71 12.70
C GLY A 117 0.74 -7.00 14.05
N ARG A 118 -0.45 -6.42 14.33
CA ARG A 118 -1.14 -6.53 15.63
C ARG A 118 -2.60 -6.95 15.54
N ALA A 119 -3.11 -7.21 14.32
CA ALA A 119 -4.51 -7.57 14.05
C ALA A 119 -5.53 -6.54 14.61
N GLU A 120 -5.16 -5.26 14.70
CA GLU A 120 -6.05 -4.21 15.16
C GLU A 120 -7.10 -3.85 14.08
N ASP A 121 -8.31 -3.52 14.53
CA ASP A 121 -9.40 -3.10 13.63
C ASP A 121 -9.24 -1.64 13.21
N ILE A 122 -8.43 -1.37 12.20
CA ILE A 122 -8.26 -0.02 11.65
C ILE A 122 -9.52 0.52 10.95
N GLY A 123 -10.54 -0.31 10.76
CA GLY A 123 -11.86 0.11 10.31
C GLY A 123 -12.70 0.77 11.40
N ALA A 124 -12.40 0.52 12.69
CA ALA A 124 -13.05 1.17 13.82
C ALA A 124 -12.58 2.63 13.97
N ALA A 125 -13.51 3.55 14.22
CA ALA A 125 -13.22 4.98 14.22
C ALA A 125 -12.28 5.41 15.35
N ASP A 126 -12.43 4.84 16.53
CA ASP A 126 -11.59 5.09 17.71
C ASP A 126 -10.15 4.59 17.50
N VAL A 127 -9.99 3.42 16.89
CA VAL A 127 -8.67 2.85 16.55
C VAL A 127 -7.98 3.74 15.50
N ARG A 128 -8.69 4.16 14.44
CA ARG A 128 -8.15 5.09 13.44
C ARG A 128 -7.72 6.42 14.07
N ALA A 129 -8.57 7.01 14.90
CA ALA A 129 -8.27 8.28 15.55
C ALA A 129 -7.01 8.18 16.43
N ARG A 130 -6.90 7.10 17.22
CA ARG A 130 -5.72 6.84 18.05
C ARG A 130 -4.45 6.71 17.21
N ILE A 131 -4.46 5.86 16.17
CA ILE A 131 -3.30 5.63 15.30
C ILE A 131 -2.88 6.92 14.59
N THR A 132 -3.84 7.70 14.09
CA THR A 132 -3.58 8.99 13.44
C THR A 132 -2.91 9.98 14.40
N THR A 133 -3.40 10.04 15.65
CA THR A 133 -2.80 10.90 16.70
C THR A 133 -1.40 10.41 17.09
N GLU A 134 -1.19 9.11 17.24
CA GLU A 134 0.12 8.51 17.51
C GLU A 134 1.13 8.76 16.37
N ALA A 135 0.65 8.89 15.14
CA ALA A 135 1.45 9.32 13.98
C ALA A 135 1.75 10.83 13.94
N GLY A 136 1.31 11.59 14.96
CA GLY A 136 1.57 13.03 15.08
C GLY A 136 0.62 13.93 14.27
N LEU A 137 -0.51 13.39 13.79
CA LEU A 137 -1.47 14.13 12.98
C LEU A 137 -2.73 14.49 13.78
N ASP A 138 -3.39 15.58 13.40
CA ASP A 138 -4.70 15.97 13.94
C ASP A 138 -5.79 15.05 13.38
N SER A 139 -6.17 14.03 14.17
CA SER A 139 -7.13 13.00 13.75
C SER A 139 -8.51 13.58 13.43
N VAL A 140 -8.98 14.59 14.15
CA VAL A 140 -10.30 15.20 13.93
C VAL A 140 -10.33 15.97 12.62
N SER A 141 -9.33 16.81 12.39
CA SER A 141 -9.20 17.61 11.17
C SER A 141 -8.98 16.70 9.95
N LEU A 142 -8.16 15.65 10.08
CA LEU A 142 -7.86 14.72 8.99
C LEU A 142 -9.10 13.88 8.63
N GLU A 143 -9.85 13.36 9.63
CA GLU A 143 -11.11 12.63 9.40
C GLU A 143 -12.17 13.51 8.71
N ALA A 144 -12.25 14.79 9.06
CA ALA A 144 -13.14 15.72 8.40
C ALA A 144 -12.75 15.93 6.93
N PHE A 145 -11.46 16.15 6.65
CA PHE A 145 -10.94 16.32 5.28
C PHE A 145 -11.08 15.05 4.45
N ALA A 146 -10.86 13.87 5.05
CA ALA A 146 -10.96 12.57 4.36
C ALA A 146 -12.36 12.30 3.78
N LYS A 147 -13.40 12.92 4.32
CA LYS A 147 -14.78 12.84 3.82
C LYS A 147 -15.07 13.83 2.70
N GLY A 148 -14.10 14.69 2.37
CA GLY A 148 -14.25 15.75 1.37
C GLY A 148 -14.21 15.24 -0.07
N PRO A 149 -14.68 16.08 -1.01
CA PRO A 149 -14.71 15.75 -2.43
C PRO A 149 -13.31 15.57 -3.03
N GLU A 150 -12.29 16.23 -2.49
CA GLU A 150 -10.92 16.16 -2.97
C GLU A 150 -10.34 14.73 -2.83
N VAL A 151 -10.59 14.09 -1.67
CA VAL A 151 -10.17 12.71 -1.43
C VAL A 151 -10.92 11.74 -2.34
N ALA A 152 -12.24 11.92 -2.50
CA ALA A 152 -13.04 11.12 -3.41
C ALA A 152 -12.56 11.25 -4.87
N ALA A 153 -12.27 12.47 -5.32
CA ALA A 153 -11.74 12.73 -6.65
C ALA A 153 -10.36 12.09 -6.86
N ARG A 154 -9.45 12.23 -5.88
CA ARG A 154 -8.11 11.64 -5.94
C ARG A 154 -8.16 10.11 -5.98
N LYS A 155 -9.05 9.48 -5.23
CA LYS A 155 -9.25 8.02 -5.28
C LYS A 155 -9.76 7.56 -6.64
N ALA A 156 -10.74 8.27 -7.20
CA ALA A 156 -11.26 7.97 -8.54
C ALA A 156 -10.18 8.12 -9.62
N GLU A 157 -9.39 9.19 -9.56
CA GLU A 157 -8.25 9.41 -10.45
C GLU A 157 -7.21 8.28 -10.32
N SER A 158 -6.83 7.90 -9.09
CA SER A 158 -5.87 6.83 -8.83
C SER A 158 -6.33 5.49 -9.42
N LEU A 159 -7.61 5.18 -9.28
CA LEU A 159 -8.20 3.95 -9.83
C LEU A 159 -8.20 3.96 -11.37
N GLU A 160 -8.50 5.11 -11.98
CA GLU A 160 -8.48 5.26 -13.43
C GLU A 160 -7.06 5.15 -14.01
N ILE A 161 -6.07 5.78 -13.36
CA ILE A 161 -4.65 5.64 -13.72
C ILE A 161 -4.24 4.17 -13.65
N ALA A 162 -4.57 3.49 -12.56
CA ALA A 162 -4.23 2.09 -12.35
C ALA A 162 -4.86 1.15 -13.39
N ARG A 163 -6.14 1.37 -13.74
CA ARG A 163 -6.83 0.61 -14.79
C ARG A 163 -6.14 0.75 -16.14
N LYS A 164 -5.86 1.99 -16.55
CA LYS A 164 -5.20 2.29 -17.84
C LYS A 164 -3.78 1.74 -17.90
N ALA A 165 -3.06 1.78 -16.79
CA ALA A 165 -1.69 1.27 -16.71
C ALA A 165 -1.59 -0.25 -16.54
N GLY A 166 -2.73 -0.97 -16.51
CA GLY A 166 -2.76 -2.43 -16.38
C GLY A 166 -2.40 -2.94 -14.98
N VAL A 167 -2.50 -2.13 -13.94
CA VAL A 167 -2.29 -2.58 -12.56
C VAL A 167 -3.38 -3.58 -12.20
N PHE A 168 -2.98 -4.78 -11.77
CA PHE A 168 -3.90 -5.85 -11.37
C PHE A 168 -3.72 -6.28 -9.93
N GLY A 169 -2.54 -6.11 -9.35
CA GLY A 169 -2.21 -6.57 -8.01
C GLY A 169 -1.43 -5.53 -7.20
N LEU A 170 -1.32 -5.74 -5.89
CA LEU A 170 -0.71 -4.79 -4.96
C LEU A 170 0.35 -5.46 -4.08
N PRO A 171 1.48 -4.77 -3.81
CA PRO A 171 1.83 -3.45 -4.35
C PRO A 171 2.21 -3.49 -5.82
N SER A 172 2.08 -2.36 -6.51
CA SER A 172 2.65 -2.13 -7.83
C SER A 172 3.35 -0.77 -7.87
N TYR A 173 4.36 -0.67 -8.69
CA TYR A 173 5.17 0.54 -8.87
C TYR A 173 5.24 0.85 -10.35
N ILE A 174 5.10 2.13 -10.74
CA ILE A 174 5.26 2.56 -12.13
C ILE A 174 6.29 3.68 -12.17
N VAL A 175 7.28 3.52 -13.05
CA VAL A 175 8.29 4.53 -13.34
C VAL A 175 8.38 4.69 -14.85
N VAL A 176 8.15 5.92 -15.35
CA VAL A 176 8.20 6.25 -16.79
C VAL A 176 7.36 5.27 -17.65
N GLY A 177 6.21 4.83 -17.10
CA GLY A 177 5.28 3.94 -17.80
C GLY A 177 5.60 2.44 -17.68
N GLU A 178 6.72 2.06 -17.08
CA GLU A 178 7.05 0.65 -16.83
C GLU A 178 6.50 0.18 -15.49
N LEU A 179 5.78 -0.96 -15.50
CA LEU A 179 5.10 -1.55 -14.35
C LEU A 179 5.97 -2.63 -13.68
N PHE A 180 6.15 -2.50 -12.38
CA PHE A 180 6.77 -3.50 -11.51
C PHE A 180 5.74 -3.97 -10.49
N TRP A 181 5.38 -5.25 -10.49
CA TRP A 181 4.39 -5.80 -9.58
C TRP A 181 5.03 -6.65 -8.48
N GLY A 182 4.58 -6.42 -7.24
CA GLY A 182 5.00 -7.16 -6.07
C GLY A 182 6.27 -6.60 -5.40
N GLN A 183 6.39 -6.83 -4.10
CA GLN A 183 7.57 -6.42 -3.33
C GLN A 183 8.84 -7.19 -3.71
N ASP A 184 8.69 -8.32 -4.37
CA ASP A 184 9.76 -9.17 -4.90
C ASP A 184 10.32 -8.63 -6.21
N SER A 185 9.63 -7.71 -6.89
CA SER A 185 10.15 -7.00 -8.07
C SER A 185 11.02 -5.78 -7.72
N LEU A 186 11.18 -5.42 -6.46
CA LEU A 186 12.02 -4.29 -6.05
C LEU A 186 13.46 -4.32 -6.59
N PRO A 187 14.14 -5.47 -6.74
CA PRO A 187 15.45 -5.52 -7.39
C PRO A 187 15.44 -5.03 -8.84
N PHE A 188 14.38 -5.33 -9.59
CA PHE A 188 14.23 -4.84 -10.97
C PHE A 188 13.91 -3.35 -11.00
N LEU A 189 13.08 -2.87 -10.07
CA LEU A 189 12.83 -1.44 -9.90
C LEU A 189 14.13 -0.67 -9.59
N ASP A 190 14.99 -1.22 -8.73
CA ASP A 190 16.30 -0.66 -8.42
C ASP A 190 17.20 -0.56 -9.66
N SER A 191 17.30 -1.64 -10.43
CA SER A 191 18.04 -1.67 -11.69
C SER A 191 17.49 -0.67 -12.71
N HIS A 192 16.16 -0.57 -12.83
CA HIS A 192 15.52 0.40 -13.73
C HIS A 192 15.85 1.85 -13.33
N LEU A 193 15.78 2.17 -12.05
CA LEU A 193 16.13 3.51 -11.53
C LEU A 193 17.61 3.86 -11.73
N LYS A 194 18.49 2.88 -11.82
CA LYS A 194 19.91 3.03 -12.22
C LYS A 194 20.10 3.23 -13.72
N GLY A 195 19.06 3.07 -14.53
CA GLY A 195 19.13 3.15 -15.99
C GLY A 195 19.65 1.86 -16.64
N GLU A 196 19.62 0.72 -15.94
CA GLU A 196 20.01 -0.57 -16.48
C GLU A 196 18.94 -1.07 -17.46
N LYS A 197 19.38 -1.69 -18.57
CA LYS A 197 18.46 -2.33 -19.53
C LYS A 197 18.01 -3.69 -18.96
N LEU A 198 16.72 -3.82 -18.64
CA LEU A 198 16.17 -5.02 -18.00
C LEU A 198 15.74 -6.10 -19.02
N ILE A 199 15.41 -5.69 -20.24
CA ILE A 199 14.94 -6.59 -21.30
C ILE A 199 15.84 -6.38 -22.52
N ALA A 200 16.31 -7.48 -23.09
CA ALA A 200 17.22 -7.48 -24.25
C ALA A 200 16.50 -7.05 -25.53
#